data_6007fe07c4187c21414409b4b10d4d85
#
_entry.id   6007fe07c4187c21414409b4b10d4d85
#
_cell.length_a   1.000
_cell.length_b   1.000
_cell.length_c   1.000
_cell.angle_alpha   90.00
_cell.angle_beta   90.00
_cell.angle_gamma   90.00
#
_symmetry.space_group_name_H-M   'P 1'
#
loop_
_entity.id
_entity.type
_entity.pdbx_description
1 polymer ?
#
loop_
_entity_poly.entity_id
_entity_poly.type
_entity_poly.pdbx_seq_one_letter_code
_entity_poly.pdbx_strand_id
1 'polypeptide(L)'
;MRSVTRSAHAKLNAFLRVLGRREDGFHEIQTAILPIELHDDVIVEEHDGLVIEVTGDRADELWEAGGESLVARAAHAWASAAGVGAPRARIVVDKRIPVAAGLGGGSADAAATILALDELFGTALAPEALLKAATAVGSDVCALVLGGPVFADGRGDHVLSLHAPTTHWVVLPLPFAVRAPDAYAWWDEHPSSGPDPGSLIAAFEVGDGDLGGSALFDDLQPGVAARHPRVERAVAAFGAAGALGAVMSGSGPTVVALARDPGHADAIASAVPGSFVTTAPPSAPPPRTIAVPSGVV
;
A
#
# COMPACT_ATOMS: atom_id res chain seq x y z
N MET A 1 -7.39 -15.08 -27.99
CA MET A 1 -6.35 -14.45 -27.16
C MET A 1 -6.80 -14.65 -25.74
N ARG A 2 -5.95 -15.21 -24.86
CA ARG A 2 -6.28 -15.31 -23.43
C ARG A 2 -6.01 -13.96 -22.79
N SER A 3 -6.86 -13.57 -21.87
CA SER A 3 -6.74 -12.34 -21.09
C SER A 3 -7.05 -12.63 -19.63
N VAL A 4 -6.34 -11.97 -18.73
CA VAL A 4 -6.56 -12.00 -17.27
C VAL A 4 -6.72 -10.56 -16.80
N THR A 5 -7.74 -10.31 -15.97
CA THR A 5 -7.94 -9.02 -15.30
C THR A 5 -7.80 -9.21 -13.80
N ARG A 6 -7.03 -8.36 -13.17
CA ARG A 6 -6.84 -8.32 -11.71
C ARG A 6 -7.07 -6.91 -11.18
N SER A 7 -7.86 -6.81 -10.11
CA SER A 7 -7.98 -5.56 -9.36
C SER A 7 -6.72 -5.33 -8.53
N ALA A 8 -6.09 -4.18 -8.74
CA ALA A 8 -4.90 -3.70 -8.07
C ALA A 8 -5.34 -2.78 -6.91
N HIS A 9 -5.59 -3.36 -5.75
CA HIS A 9 -6.12 -2.66 -4.60
C HIS A 9 -5.12 -1.65 -4.03
N ALA A 10 -5.57 -0.41 -3.82
CA ALA A 10 -4.85 0.59 -3.04
C ALA A 10 -4.62 0.07 -1.60
N LYS A 11 -3.70 0.69 -0.90
CA LYS A 11 -3.43 0.38 0.51
C LYS A 11 -3.47 1.64 1.36
N LEU A 12 -3.66 1.46 2.65
CA LEU A 12 -3.34 2.45 3.66
C LEU A 12 -2.36 1.85 4.68
N ASN A 13 -1.59 2.73 5.35
CA ASN A 13 -0.83 2.36 6.54
C ASN A 13 -1.65 2.80 7.76
N ALA A 14 -2.11 1.84 8.56
CA ALA A 14 -2.74 2.12 9.84
C ALA A 14 -1.68 2.40 10.93
N PHE A 15 -0.47 1.93 10.70
CA PHE A 15 0.68 2.12 11.56
C PHE A 15 1.95 2.19 10.74
N LEU A 16 2.84 3.12 11.05
CA LEU A 16 4.20 3.15 10.55
C LEU A 16 5.14 3.71 11.61
N ARG A 17 6.10 2.89 12.03
CA ARG A 17 7.16 3.26 12.95
C ARG A 17 8.51 3.11 12.26
N VAL A 18 9.37 4.09 12.41
CA VAL A 18 10.75 4.06 11.91
C VAL A 18 11.69 3.74 13.07
N LEU A 19 12.46 2.66 12.95
CA LEU A 19 13.38 2.21 13.98
C LEU A 19 14.79 2.78 13.81
N GLY A 20 15.12 3.28 12.63
CA GLY A 20 16.40 3.89 12.32
C GLY A 20 16.81 3.71 10.87
N ARG A 21 17.96 4.29 10.51
CA ARG A 21 18.56 4.16 9.20
C ARG A 21 19.50 2.97 9.15
N ARG A 22 19.40 2.18 8.10
CA ARG A 22 20.21 0.98 7.83
C ARG A 22 21.49 1.35 7.07
N GLU A 23 22.45 0.45 7.07
CA GLU A 23 23.71 0.61 6.32
C GLU A 23 23.50 0.62 4.80
N ASP A 24 22.42 -0.03 4.31
CA ASP A 24 22.04 -0.05 2.89
C ASP A 24 21.35 1.25 2.42
N GLY A 25 21.22 2.24 3.32
CA GLY A 25 20.61 3.55 3.05
C GLY A 25 19.10 3.59 3.18
N PHE A 26 18.42 2.47 3.35
CA PHE A 26 17.00 2.38 3.69
C PHE A 26 16.76 2.60 5.19
N HIS A 27 15.49 2.62 5.59
CA HIS A 27 15.08 2.66 6.99
C HIS A 27 14.57 1.29 7.44
N GLU A 28 14.87 0.94 8.66
CA GLU A 28 14.24 -0.17 9.36
C GLU A 28 12.89 0.31 9.87
N ILE A 29 11.81 -0.36 9.48
CA ILE A 29 10.45 0.06 9.79
C ILE A 29 9.61 -1.08 10.38
N GLN A 30 8.52 -0.70 11.01
CA GLN A 30 7.40 -1.57 11.37
C GLN A 30 6.12 -0.91 10.87
N THR A 31 5.31 -1.65 10.10
CA THR A 31 4.09 -1.06 9.51
C THR A 31 2.95 -2.06 9.42
N ALA A 32 1.73 -1.57 9.66
CA ALA A 32 0.50 -2.30 9.38
C ALA A 32 -0.11 -1.76 8.08
N ILE A 33 -0.21 -2.60 7.07
CA ILE A 33 -0.71 -2.28 5.73
C ILE A 33 -2.04 -2.98 5.51
N LEU A 34 -3.05 -2.21 5.11
CA LEU A 34 -4.39 -2.69 4.83
C LEU A 34 -4.75 -2.38 3.38
N PRO A 35 -4.99 -3.39 2.52
CA PRO A 35 -5.61 -3.14 1.22
C PRO A 35 -7.02 -2.58 1.41
N ILE A 36 -7.45 -1.71 0.50
CA ILE A 36 -8.77 -1.09 0.51
C ILE A 36 -9.52 -1.34 -0.80
N GLU A 37 -10.84 -1.10 -0.82
CA GLU A 37 -11.67 -1.38 -2.00
C GLU A 37 -11.34 -0.48 -3.21
N LEU A 38 -10.79 0.71 -3.01
CA LEU A 38 -10.30 1.53 -4.11
C LEU A 38 -9.22 0.76 -4.87
N HIS A 39 -9.38 0.58 -6.19
CA HIS A 39 -8.45 -0.20 -7.00
C HIS A 39 -8.32 0.34 -8.42
N ASP A 40 -7.20 0.04 -9.04
CA ASP A 40 -6.99 0.07 -10.47
C ASP A 40 -7.32 -1.31 -11.06
N ASP A 41 -7.58 -1.40 -12.35
CA ASP A 41 -7.70 -2.68 -13.04
C ASP A 41 -6.46 -2.91 -13.92
N VAL A 42 -5.82 -4.07 -13.73
CA VAL A 42 -4.68 -4.52 -14.54
C VAL A 42 -5.14 -5.65 -15.45
N ILE A 43 -5.12 -5.39 -16.75
CA ILE A 43 -5.51 -6.33 -17.81
C ILE A 43 -4.26 -6.81 -18.51
N VAL A 44 -4.03 -8.12 -18.54
CA VAL A 44 -2.86 -8.74 -19.16
C VAL A 44 -3.30 -9.69 -20.27
N GLU A 45 -2.73 -9.52 -21.46
CA GLU A 45 -3.02 -10.30 -22.66
C GLU A 45 -1.73 -10.85 -23.28
N GLU A 46 -1.82 -12.02 -23.93
CA GLU A 46 -0.70 -12.54 -24.73
C GLU A 46 -0.35 -11.57 -25.87
N HIS A 47 0.93 -11.23 -26.00
CA HIS A 47 1.42 -10.32 -27.04
C HIS A 47 2.85 -10.67 -27.47
N ASP A 48 3.27 -10.25 -28.65
CA ASP A 48 4.64 -10.47 -29.15
C ASP A 48 5.57 -9.33 -28.67
N GLY A 49 6.11 -9.49 -27.45
CA GLY A 49 6.88 -8.49 -26.74
C GLY A 49 6.10 -7.84 -25.60
N LEU A 50 6.78 -7.01 -24.78
CA LEU A 50 6.17 -6.29 -23.67
C LEU A 50 5.64 -4.93 -24.15
N VAL A 51 4.35 -4.71 -24.01
CA VAL A 51 3.67 -3.43 -24.23
C VAL A 51 2.94 -3.03 -22.96
N ILE A 52 3.10 -1.80 -22.51
CA ILE A 52 2.42 -1.26 -21.32
C ILE A 52 1.65 -0.01 -21.75
N GLU A 53 0.37 0.01 -21.44
CA GLU A 53 -0.52 1.12 -21.68
C GLU A 53 -1.19 1.53 -20.38
N VAL A 54 -1.41 2.82 -20.22
CA VAL A 54 -2.11 3.37 -19.05
C VAL A 54 -3.33 4.15 -19.56
N THR A 55 -4.46 3.85 -18.98
CA THR A 55 -5.76 4.45 -19.27
C THR A 55 -6.44 4.89 -17.97
N GLY A 56 -7.65 5.42 -18.06
CA GLY A 56 -8.44 5.82 -16.89
C GLY A 56 -8.25 7.27 -16.48
N ASP A 57 -9.04 7.70 -15.50
CA ASP A 57 -9.18 9.11 -15.11
C ASP A 57 -7.90 9.73 -14.51
N ARG A 58 -6.94 8.89 -14.11
CA ARG A 58 -5.67 9.29 -13.48
C ARG A 58 -4.44 8.99 -14.35
N ALA A 59 -4.63 8.60 -15.61
CA ALA A 59 -3.54 8.24 -16.52
C ALA A 59 -2.52 9.39 -16.69
N ASP A 60 -3.00 10.62 -16.83
CA ASP A 60 -2.16 11.80 -17.05
C ASP A 60 -1.24 12.11 -15.84
N GLU A 61 -1.67 11.79 -14.60
CA GLU A 61 -0.88 12.02 -13.40
C GLU A 61 0.43 11.21 -13.38
N LEU A 62 0.49 10.06 -14.06
CA LEU A 62 1.70 9.23 -14.16
C LEU A 62 2.79 9.85 -15.03
N TRP A 63 2.42 10.54 -16.10
CA TRP A 63 3.37 11.23 -16.98
C TRP A 63 4.08 12.39 -16.27
N GLU A 64 3.38 13.03 -15.36
CA GLU A 64 3.94 14.13 -14.55
C GLU A 64 4.87 13.65 -13.45
N ALA A 65 4.63 12.44 -12.89
CA ALA A 65 5.39 11.89 -11.77
C ALA A 65 6.83 11.49 -12.16
N GLY A 66 7.07 11.11 -13.40
CA GLY A 66 8.38 10.65 -13.93
C GLY A 66 8.86 9.38 -13.24
N GLY A 67 9.61 8.55 -13.90
CA GLY A 67 10.24 7.38 -13.29
C GLY A 67 10.06 6.10 -14.10
N GLU A 68 10.83 5.06 -13.73
CA GLU A 68 10.72 3.73 -14.33
C GLU A 68 9.39 3.08 -13.91
N SER A 69 8.66 2.54 -14.87
CA SER A 69 7.39 1.87 -14.62
C SER A 69 7.55 0.66 -13.70
N LEU A 70 6.91 0.68 -12.52
CA LEU A 70 6.87 -0.47 -11.62
C LEU A 70 6.21 -1.69 -12.27
N VAL A 71 5.27 -1.47 -13.20
CA VAL A 71 4.62 -2.52 -13.99
C VAL A 71 5.64 -3.22 -14.91
N ALA A 72 6.54 -2.46 -15.57
CA ALA A 72 7.61 -3.05 -16.37
C ALA A 72 8.56 -3.88 -15.50
N ARG A 73 8.99 -3.33 -14.37
CA ARG A 73 9.83 -4.04 -13.41
C ARG A 73 9.16 -5.32 -12.90
N ALA A 74 7.88 -5.26 -12.60
CA ALA A 74 7.08 -6.40 -12.16
C ALA A 74 7.02 -7.50 -13.23
N ALA A 75 6.82 -7.15 -14.49
CA ALA A 75 6.80 -8.10 -15.60
C ALA A 75 8.16 -8.79 -15.76
N HIS A 76 9.26 -8.05 -15.68
CA HIS A 76 10.61 -8.62 -15.75
C HIS A 76 10.95 -9.48 -14.52
N ALA A 77 10.55 -9.07 -13.32
CA ALA A 77 10.76 -9.83 -12.09
C ALA A 77 10.00 -11.17 -12.12
N TRP A 78 8.73 -11.15 -12.58
CA TRP A 78 7.98 -12.38 -12.81
C TRP A 78 8.68 -13.29 -13.83
N ALA A 79 9.09 -12.76 -14.99
CA ALA A 79 9.73 -13.55 -16.02
C ALA A 79 11.03 -14.23 -15.52
N SER A 80 11.82 -13.51 -14.72
CA SER A 80 12.99 -14.04 -14.05
C SER A 80 12.65 -15.17 -13.07
N ALA A 81 11.60 -14.99 -12.24
CA ALA A 81 11.16 -16.00 -11.28
C ALA A 81 10.58 -17.24 -11.97
N ALA A 82 9.87 -17.06 -13.08
CA ALA A 82 9.31 -18.13 -13.90
C ALA A 82 10.35 -18.86 -14.76
N GLY A 83 11.59 -18.34 -14.84
CA GLY A 83 12.64 -18.92 -15.68
C GLY A 83 12.34 -18.82 -17.18
N VAL A 84 11.51 -17.85 -17.58
CA VAL A 84 11.18 -17.58 -19.00
C VAL A 84 12.01 -16.43 -19.53
N GLY A 85 12.02 -16.24 -20.86
CA GLY A 85 12.70 -15.13 -21.50
C GLY A 85 12.02 -13.79 -21.22
N ALA A 86 12.24 -12.78 -22.07
CA ALA A 86 11.58 -11.49 -21.94
C ALA A 86 10.05 -11.65 -21.91
N PRO A 87 9.33 -10.85 -21.09
CA PRO A 87 7.88 -10.93 -21.01
C PRO A 87 7.22 -10.67 -22.37
N ARG A 88 6.26 -11.50 -22.74
CA ARG A 88 5.51 -11.42 -24.01
C ARG A 88 4.04 -11.16 -23.71
N ALA A 89 3.75 -9.92 -23.27
CA ALA A 89 2.42 -9.52 -22.83
C ALA A 89 2.13 -8.06 -23.17
N ARG A 90 0.87 -7.76 -23.44
CA ARG A 90 0.30 -6.42 -23.40
C ARG A 90 -0.36 -6.25 -22.04
N ILE A 91 0.01 -5.20 -21.32
CA ILE A 91 -0.48 -4.88 -19.98
C ILE A 91 -1.16 -3.53 -20.06
N VAL A 92 -2.45 -3.47 -19.76
CA VAL A 92 -3.22 -2.22 -19.68
C VAL A 92 -3.57 -1.97 -18.22
N VAL A 93 -3.25 -0.78 -17.73
CA VAL A 93 -3.59 -0.33 -16.37
C VAL A 93 -4.64 0.76 -16.47
N ASP A 94 -5.84 0.49 -15.98
CA ASP A 94 -6.94 1.47 -15.86
C ASP A 94 -6.86 2.17 -14.49
N LYS A 95 -6.32 3.40 -14.49
CA LYS A 95 -5.95 4.15 -13.28
C LYS A 95 -7.10 4.90 -12.65
N ARG A 96 -7.39 4.59 -11.39
CA ARG A 96 -8.35 5.28 -10.51
C ARG A 96 -7.72 5.73 -9.19
N ILE A 97 -6.65 5.04 -8.73
CA ILE A 97 -5.93 5.38 -7.51
C ILE A 97 -5.12 6.66 -7.76
N PRO A 98 -5.26 7.71 -6.91
CA PRO A 98 -4.46 8.94 -7.01
C PRO A 98 -2.95 8.64 -6.98
N VAL A 99 -2.20 9.24 -7.90
CA VAL A 99 -0.75 9.04 -8.02
C VAL A 99 0.00 9.82 -6.92
N ALA A 100 1.06 9.24 -6.39
CA ALA A 100 1.92 9.84 -5.35
C ALA A 100 1.15 10.34 -4.10
N ALA A 101 0.01 9.70 -3.80
CA ALA A 101 -0.86 10.05 -2.68
C ALA A 101 -0.59 9.24 -1.39
N GLY A 102 0.40 8.35 -1.34
CA GLY A 102 0.63 7.46 -0.18
C GLY A 102 -0.29 6.22 -0.16
N LEU A 103 -1.10 6.01 -1.22
CA LEU A 103 -2.05 4.91 -1.33
C LEU A 103 -1.49 3.67 -2.05
N GLY A 104 -0.20 3.66 -2.41
CA GLY A 104 0.49 2.51 -2.96
C GLY A 104 0.04 2.08 -4.36
N GLY A 105 -0.59 2.95 -5.17
CA GLY A 105 -1.16 2.59 -6.47
C GLY A 105 -0.18 1.91 -7.42
N GLY A 106 1.03 2.47 -7.60
CA GLY A 106 2.04 1.84 -8.46
C GLY A 106 2.50 0.46 -7.96
N SER A 107 2.59 0.27 -6.64
CA SER A 107 2.91 -1.04 -6.03
C SER A 107 1.76 -2.03 -6.20
N ALA A 108 0.51 -1.55 -6.16
CA ALA A 108 -0.68 -2.35 -6.41
C ALA A 108 -0.71 -2.84 -7.87
N ASP A 109 -0.45 -1.95 -8.82
CA ASP A 109 -0.35 -2.30 -10.25
C ASP A 109 0.74 -3.35 -10.48
N ALA A 110 1.89 -3.19 -9.83
CA ALA A 110 3.00 -4.13 -9.93
C ALA A 110 2.63 -5.52 -9.35
N ALA A 111 1.99 -5.55 -8.18
CA ALA A 111 1.53 -6.80 -7.56
C ALA A 111 0.51 -7.52 -8.44
N ALA A 112 -0.51 -6.80 -8.92
CA ALA A 112 -1.52 -7.32 -9.82
C ALA A 112 -0.89 -7.83 -11.13
N THR A 113 0.12 -7.15 -11.66
CA THR A 113 0.86 -7.57 -12.85
C THR A 113 1.55 -8.91 -12.64
N ILE A 114 2.30 -9.10 -11.53
CA ILE A 114 2.95 -10.38 -11.20
C ILE A 114 1.91 -11.51 -11.16
N LEU A 115 0.83 -11.31 -10.44
CA LEU A 115 -0.22 -12.31 -10.25
C LEU A 115 -0.99 -12.63 -11.55
N ALA A 116 -1.26 -11.59 -12.38
CA ALA A 116 -1.95 -11.77 -13.64
C ALA A 116 -1.09 -12.50 -14.68
N LEU A 117 0.21 -12.22 -14.74
CA LEU A 117 1.15 -12.93 -15.60
C LEU A 117 1.29 -14.40 -15.19
N ASP A 118 1.39 -14.67 -13.88
CA ASP A 118 1.47 -16.04 -13.35
C ASP A 118 0.24 -16.86 -13.74
N GLU A 119 -0.95 -16.27 -13.63
CA GLU A 119 -2.22 -16.88 -14.02
C GLU A 119 -2.31 -17.07 -15.55
N LEU A 120 -2.03 -16.01 -16.32
CA LEU A 120 -2.16 -16.04 -17.79
C LEU A 120 -1.30 -17.13 -18.43
N PHE A 121 -0.05 -17.23 -17.97
CA PHE A 121 0.92 -18.19 -18.51
C PHE A 121 0.90 -19.55 -17.80
N GLY A 122 0.13 -19.68 -16.69
CA GLY A 122 -0.01 -20.92 -15.94
C GLY A 122 1.31 -21.39 -15.33
N THR A 123 2.19 -20.46 -14.94
CA THR A 123 3.49 -20.79 -14.37
C THR A 123 3.39 -21.34 -12.95
N ALA A 124 2.29 -21.04 -12.25
CA ALA A 124 1.97 -21.54 -10.91
C ALA A 124 3.18 -21.41 -9.96
N LEU A 125 3.77 -20.23 -9.91
CA LEU A 125 4.93 -19.97 -9.06
C LEU A 125 4.63 -20.28 -7.60
N ALA A 126 5.59 -20.90 -6.92
CA ALA A 126 5.49 -21.09 -5.49
C ALA A 126 5.40 -19.73 -4.78
N PRO A 127 4.69 -19.63 -3.63
CA PRO A 127 4.53 -18.37 -2.90
C PRO A 127 5.86 -17.66 -2.62
N GLU A 128 6.91 -18.39 -2.32
CA GLU A 128 8.25 -17.86 -2.07
C GLU A 128 8.84 -17.20 -3.32
N ALA A 129 8.59 -17.78 -4.50
CA ALA A 129 9.04 -17.20 -5.78
C ALA A 129 8.26 -15.93 -6.14
N LEU A 130 6.95 -15.90 -5.87
CA LEU A 130 6.12 -14.71 -6.02
C LEU A 130 6.60 -13.58 -5.11
N LEU A 131 6.84 -13.87 -3.82
CA LEU A 131 7.37 -12.87 -2.88
C LEU A 131 8.76 -12.39 -3.27
N LYS A 132 9.64 -13.27 -3.73
CA LYS A 132 10.96 -12.89 -4.25
C LYS A 132 10.85 -11.95 -5.45
N ALA A 133 9.95 -12.22 -6.39
CA ALA A 133 9.68 -11.33 -7.52
C ALA A 133 9.14 -9.97 -7.02
N ALA A 134 8.22 -9.97 -6.07
CA ALA A 134 7.65 -8.76 -5.47
C ALA A 134 8.70 -7.90 -4.76
N THR A 135 9.57 -8.52 -3.94
CA THR A 135 10.67 -7.84 -3.23
C THR A 135 11.64 -7.14 -4.18
N ALA A 136 11.92 -7.73 -5.35
CA ALA A 136 12.78 -7.12 -6.37
C ALA A 136 12.17 -5.86 -6.99
N VAL A 137 10.85 -5.67 -6.87
CA VAL A 137 10.13 -4.50 -7.39
C VAL A 137 9.99 -3.41 -6.32
N GLY A 138 9.58 -3.78 -5.11
CA GLY A 138 9.42 -2.83 -4.02
C GLY A 138 8.80 -3.46 -2.77
N SER A 139 9.02 -2.83 -1.61
CA SER A 139 8.56 -3.34 -0.31
C SER A 139 7.04 -3.49 -0.24
N ASP A 140 6.27 -2.46 -0.63
CA ASP A 140 4.80 -2.51 -0.60
C ASP A 140 4.23 -3.57 -1.57
N VAL A 141 5.00 -3.97 -2.61
CA VAL A 141 4.56 -5.00 -3.57
C VAL A 141 4.42 -6.36 -2.88
N CYS A 142 5.32 -6.67 -1.92
CA CYS A 142 5.23 -7.91 -1.14
C CYS A 142 3.93 -8.01 -0.35
N ALA A 143 3.56 -6.92 0.33
CA ALA A 143 2.31 -6.85 1.09
C ALA A 143 1.09 -7.07 0.20
N LEU A 144 1.09 -6.44 -0.99
CA LEU A 144 -0.05 -6.47 -1.91
C LEU A 144 -0.17 -7.79 -2.70
N VAL A 145 0.94 -8.50 -2.94
CA VAL A 145 0.91 -9.87 -3.50
C VAL A 145 0.24 -10.86 -2.54
N LEU A 146 0.38 -10.67 -1.22
CA LEU A 146 -0.29 -11.51 -0.22
C LEU A 146 -1.82 -11.30 -0.19
N GLY A 147 -2.30 -10.13 -0.58
CA GLY A 147 -3.72 -9.88 -0.80
C GLY A 147 -4.58 -9.79 0.45
N GLY A 148 -4.10 -9.23 1.54
CA GLY A 148 -4.84 -9.02 2.78
C GLY A 148 -4.13 -8.06 3.71
N PRO A 149 -4.69 -7.77 4.91
CA PRO A 149 -3.98 -7.02 5.94
C PRO A 149 -2.67 -7.71 6.32
N VAL A 150 -1.59 -6.96 6.41
CA VAL A 150 -0.28 -7.46 6.80
C VAL A 150 0.39 -6.56 7.83
N PHE A 151 1.20 -7.17 8.68
CA PHE A 151 2.25 -6.49 9.41
C PHE A 151 3.57 -6.74 8.70
N ALA A 152 4.36 -5.69 8.50
CA ALA A 152 5.64 -5.80 7.84
C ALA A 152 6.74 -5.13 8.68
N ASP A 153 7.92 -5.73 8.67
CA ASP A 153 9.14 -5.18 9.27
C ASP A 153 10.32 -5.19 8.28
N GLY A 154 11.52 -4.91 8.77
CA GLY A 154 12.68 -4.75 7.90
C GLY A 154 12.58 -3.45 7.10
N ARG A 155 12.72 -3.53 5.80
CA ARG A 155 12.42 -2.43 4.87
C ARG A 155 10.94 -2.39 4.47
N GLY A 156 10.09 -3.15 5.15
CA GLY A 156 8.70 -3.45 4.77
C GLY A 156 8.60 -4.69 3.88
N ASP A 157 9.63 -5.51 3.83
CA ASP A 157 9.77 -6.69 2.98
C ASP A 157 9.63 -8.02 3.73
N HIS A 158 9.71 -8.01 5.05
CA HIS A 158 9.32 -9.14 5.88
C HIS A 158 7.83 -9.01 6.26
N VAL A 159 6.98 -9.73 5.56
CA VAL A 159 5.53 -9.58 5.66
C VAL A 159 4.88 -10.77 6.36
N LEU A 160 4.03 -10.48 7.34
CA LEU A 160 3.20 -11.45 8.05
C LEU A 160 1.74 -11.07 7.90
N SER A 161 0.88 -12.04 7.63
CA SER A 161 -0.56 -11.77 7.59
C SER A 161 -1.04 -11.29 8.95
N LEU A 162 -1.79 -10.19 8.93
CA LEU A 162 -2.45 -9.63 10.09
C LEU A 162 -3.91 -10.09 10.09
N HIS A 163 -4.36 -10.71 11.17
CA HIS A 163 -5.77 -11.00 11.34
C HIS A 163 -6.50 -9.69 11.69
N ALA A 164 -7.43 -9.29 10.84
CA ALA A 164 -8.26 -8.12 11.09
C ALA A 164 -9.67 -8.35 10.54
N PRO A 165 -10.73 -7.91 11.24
CA PRO A 165 -12.08 -7.90 10.70
C PRO A 165 -12.18 -6.86 9.57
N THR A 166 -13.34 -6.82 8.92
CA THR A 166 -13.65 -5.70 8.02
C THR A 166 -13.63 -4.39 8.81
N THR A 167 -12.83 -3.45 8.36
CA THR A 167 -12.72 -2.10 8.94
C THR A 167 -13.22 -1.06 7.96
N HIS A 168 -13.83 0.02 8.49
CA HIS A 168 -14.42 1.10 7.70
C HIS A 168 -13.54 2.34 7.82
N TRP A 169 -13.19 2.91 6.69
CA TRP A 169 -12.24 4.01 6.60
C TRP A 169 -12.81 5.17 5.81
N VAL A 170 -12.39 6.36 6.19
CA VAL A 170 -12.62 7.59 5.42
C VAL A 170 -11.26 8.10 4.98
N VAL A 171 -11.09 8.31 3.68
CA VAL A 171 -9.81 8.64 3.05
C VAL A 171 -9.89 10.05 2.46
N LEU A 172 -8.95 10.91 2.81
CA LEU A 172 -8.81 12.26 2.26
C LEU A 172 -7.47 12.41 1.54
N PRO A 173 -7.42 12.24 0.21
CA PRO A 173 -6.25 12.59 -0.58
C PRO A 173 -6.04 14.11 -0.55
N LEU A 174 -4.81 14.55 -0.26
CA LEU A 174 -4.50 15.96 -0.30
C LEU A 174 -3.90 16.35 -1.66
N PRO A 175 -4.13 17.59 -2.17
CA PRO A 175 -3.80 17.98 -3.54
C PRO A 175 -2.33 18.41 -3.69
N PHE A 176 -1.40 17.57 -3.27
CA PHE A 176 0.04 17.68 -3.48
C PHE A 176 0.68 16.30 -3.33
N ALA A 177 1.88 16.13 -3.87
CA ALA A 177 2.62 14.88 -3.78
C ALA A 177 3.71 14.98 -2.70
N VAL A 178 3.97 13.87 -2.02
CA VAL A 178 5.14 13.69 -1.15
C VAL A 178 5.87 12.43 -1.63
N ARG A 179 7.14 12.58 -1.96
CA ARG A 179 7.97 11.44 -2.33
C ARG A 179 8.44 10.71 -1.07
N ALA A 180 8.39 9.39 -1.07
CA ALA A 180 8.84 8.61 0.09
C ALA A 180 10.27 8.98 0.55
N PRO A 181 11.28 9.13 -0.33
CA PRO A 181 12.62 9.56 0.10
C PRO A 181 12.63 10.89 0.84
N ASP A 182 11.76 11.85 0.44
CA ASP A 182 11.69 13.15 1.08
C ASP A 182 11.08 13.05 2.49
N ALA A 183 10.00 12.26 2.66
CA ALA A 183 9.37 12.03 3.96
C ALA A 183 10.35 11.38 4.96
N TYR A 184 11.11 10.38 4.53
CA TYR A 184 12.13 9.75 5.36
C TYR A 184 13.30 10.69 5.68
N ALA A 185 13.77 11.52 4.72
CA ALA A 185 14.80 12.52 4.96
C ALA A 185 14.33 13.57 5.98
N TRP A 186 13.05 13.91 5.99
CA TRP A 186 12.49 14.84 6.98
C TRP A 186 12.36 14.20 8.37
N TRP A 187 12.10 12.90 8.43
CA TRP A 187 12.18 12.16 9.69
C TRP A 187 13.62 12.10 10.23
N ASP A 188 14.62 11.90 9.35
CA ASP A 188 16.05 11.89 9.72
C ASP A 188 16.51 13.20 10.37
N GLU A 189 15.87 14.35 10.08
CA GLU A 189 16.18 15.63 10.71
C GLU A 189 15.79 15.67 12.20
N HIS A 190 14.68 14.95 12.55
CA HIS A 190 14.12 14.90 13.91
C HIS A 190 13.60 13.48 14.21
N PRO A 191 14.49 12.50 14.38
CA PRO A 191 14.06 11.13 14.61
C PRO A 191 13.20 11.02 15.87
N SER A 192 12.12 10.27 15.77
CA SER A 192 11.23 9.93 16.88
C SER A 192 11.32 8.44 17.19
N SER A 193 10.86 8.05 18.36
CA SER A 193 10.69 6.66 18.74
C SER A 193 9.20 6.42 18.94
N GLY A 194 8.55 5.96 17.89
CA GLY A 194 7.12 5.65 17.92
C GLY A 194 6.76 4.54 18.94
N PRO A 195 5.45 4.36 19.24
CA PRO A 195 4.98 3.32 20.15
C PRO A 195 5.24 1.92 19.61
N ASP A 196 5.11 0.92 20.49
CA ASP A 196 5.10 -0.47 20.07
C ASP A 196 3.81 -0.80 19.30
N PRO A 197 3.88 -1.55 18.18
CA PRO A 197 2.72 -1.89 17.34
C PRO A 197 1.74 -2.86 18.01
N GLY A 198 2.10 -3.47 19.12
CA GLY A 198 1.32 -4.52 19.78
C GLY A 198 -0.11 -4.09 20.13
N SER A 199 -0.32 -2.83 20.50
CA SER A 199 -1.67 -2.31 20.77
C SER A 199 -2.57 -2.30 19.53
N LEU A 200 -2.05 -1.91 18.35
CA LEU A 200 -2.81 -1.94 17.10
C LEU A 200 -3.10 -3.37 16.67
N ILE A 201 -2.09 -4.24 16.74
CA ILE A 201 -2.24 -5.66 16.36
C ILE A 201 -3.32 -6.31 17.23
N ALA A 202 -3.25 -6.15 18.56
CA ALA A 202 -4.25 -6.68 19.49
C ALA A 202 -5.66 -6.12 19.22
N ALA A 203 -5.77 -4.82 18.93
CA ALA A 203 -7.05 -4.20 18.60
C ALA A 203 -7.69 -4.81 17.34
N PHE A 204 -6.89 -5.03 16.30
CA PHE A 204 -7.37 -5.65 15.07
C PHE A 204 -7.75 -7.12 15.27
N GLU A 205 -6.97 -7.89 16.04
CA GLU A 205 -7.28 -9.30 16.33
C GLU A 205 -8.62 -9.49 17.03
N VAL A 206 -9.01 -8.56 17.92
CA VAL A 206 -10.29 -8.62 18.64
C VAL A 206 -11.40 -7.77 18.02
N GLY A 207 -11.09 -6.98 16.99
CA GLY A 207 -12.06 -6.09 16.34
C GLY A 207 -12.47 -4.90 17.20
N ASP A 208 -11.62 -4.42 18.09
CA ASP A 208 -11.86 -3.24 18.94
C ASP A 208 -11.51 -1.96 18.17
N GLY A 209 -12.53 -1.31 17.61
CA GLY A 209 -12.35 -0.09 16.83
C GLY A 209 -11.85 1.10 17.65
N ASP A 210 -12.27 1.26 18.92
CA ASP A 210 -11.85 2.38 19.77
C ASP A 210 -10.36 2.23 20.14
N LEU A 211 -9.92 1.02 20.50
CA LEU A 211 -8.51 0.74 20.76
C LEU A 211 -7.69 0.86 19.45
N GLY A 212 -8.21 0.35 18.34
CA GLY A 212 -7.56 0.48 17.03
C GLY A 212 -7.38 1.93 16.61
N GLY A 213 -8.41 2.76 16.78
CA GLY A 213 -8.35 4.19 16.47
C GLY A 213 -7.30 4.94 17.29
N SER A 214 -7.21 4.65 18.58
CA SER A 214 -6.22 5.26 19.48
C SER A 214 -4.78 4.79 19.22
N ALA A 215 -4.60 3.64 18.55
CA ALA A 215 -3.31 3.05 18.23
C ALA A 215 -2.79 3.38 16.81
N LEU A 216 -3.56 4.15 16.01
CA LEU A 216 -3.10 4.64 14.71
C LEU A 216 -1.87 5.53 14.89
N PHE A 217 -0.85 5.30 14.07
CA PHE A 217 0.40 6.04 14.23
C PHE A 217 1.23 6.09 12.92
N ASP A 218 1.90 7.21 12.68
CA ASP A 218 2.85 7.34 11.57
C ASP A 218 4.01 8.28 11.95
N ASP A 219 5.21 7.71 12.04
CA ASP A 219 6.45 8.45 12.38
C ASP A 219 6.82 9.51 11.34
N LEU A 220 6.37 9.37 10.09
CA LEU A 220 6.68 10.35 9.04
C LEU A 220 5.76 11.56 9.09
N GLN A 221 4.58 11.44 9.72
CA GLN A 221 3.57 12.51 9.78
C GLN A 221 4.10 13.83 10.33
N PRO A 222 4.86 13.90 11.45
CA PRO A 222 5.35 15.17 11.97
C PRO A 222 6.25 15.94 11.00
N GLY A 223 7.18 15.22 10.32
CA GLY A 223 8.07 15.79 9.33
C GLY A 223 7.35 16.35 8.10
N VAL A 224 6.35 15.61 7.62
CA VAL A 224 5.50 16.03 6.50
C VAL A 224 4.59 17.19 6.91
N ALA A 225 3.94 17.11 8.07
CA ALA A 225 3.02 18.13 8.57
C ALA A 225 3.71 19.48 8.81
N ALA A 226 4.96 19.48 9.28
CA ALA A 226 5.78 20.70 9.47
C ALA A 226 5.97 21.46 8.15
N ARG A 227 6.08 20.77 7.03
CA ARG A 227 6.23 21.33 5.68
C ARG A 227 4.91 21.56 4.97
N HIS A 228 3.94 20.72 5.29
CA HIS A 228 2.60 20.73 4.69
C HIS A 228 1.51 20.78 5.78
N PRO A 229 1.22 21.92 6.40
CA PRO A 229 0.26 22.03 7.51
C PRO A 229 -1.17 21.58 7.20
N ARG A 230 -1.47 21.27 5.92
CA ARG A 230 -2.75 20.68 5.52
C ARG A 230 -2.93 19.27 6.08
N VAL A 231 -1.84 18.52 6.31
CA VAL A 231 -1.90 17.17 6.91
C VAL A 231 -2.47 17.26 8.32
N GLU A 232 -1.91 18.13 9.16
CA GLU A 232 -2.39 18.31 10.54
C GLU A 232 -3.83 18.81 10.60
N ARG A 233 -4.19 19.75 9.69
CA ARG A 233 -5.58 20.22 9.59
C ARG A 233 -6.54 19.11 9.19
N ALA A 234 -6.13 18.18 8.31
CA ALA A 234 -6.96 17.05 7.91
C ALA A 234 -7.15 16.07 9.07
N VAL A 235 -6.10 15.75 9.82
CA VAL A 235 -6.18 14.92 11.03
C VAL A 235 -7.13 15.56 12.05
N ALA A 236 -6.98 16.87 12.32
CA ALA A 236 -7.86 17.59 13.23
C ALA A 236 -9.32 17.63 12.75
N ALA A 237 -9.56 17.78 11.44
CA ALA A 237 -10.91 17.76 10.87
C ALA A 237 -11.59 16.41 11.05
N PHE A 238 -10.88 15.30 10.84
CA PHE A 238 -11.41 13.96 11.13
C PHE A 238 -11.72 13.75 12.62
N GLY A 239 -10.83 14.21 13.52
CA GLY A 239 -11.08 14.19 14.95
C GLY A 239 -12.34 15.00 15.33
N ALA A 240 -12.51 16.20 14.79
CA ALA A 240 -13.71 17.03 15.00
C ALA A 240 -14.98 16.40 14.42
N ALA A 241 -14.87 15.60 13.36
CA ALA A 241 -15.96 14.82 12.77
C ALA A 241 -16.30 13.54 13.57
N GLY A 242 -15.56 13.25 14.65
CA GLY A 242 -15.84 12.13 15.55
C GLY A 242 -15.21 10.80 15.13
N ALA A 243 -14.22 10.79 14.23
CA ALA A 243 -13.48 9.58 13.87
C ALA A 243 -12.89 8.90 15.11
N LEU A 244 -12.80 7.57 15.11
CA LEU A 244 -12.17 6.80 16.20
C LEU A 244 -10.67 7.10 16.32
N GLY A 245 -10.04 7.44 15.21
CA GLY A 245 -8.68 7.93 15.09
C GLY A 245 -8.41 8.37 13.66
N ALA A 246 -7.37 9.19 13.45
CA ALA A 246 -6.94 9.64 12.14
C ALA A 246 -5.44 9.77 12.09
N VAL A 247 -4.84 9.41 10.95
CA VAL A 247 -3.41 9.40 10.73
C VAL A 247 -3.07 9.63 9.25
N MET A 248 -1.89 10.13 8.97
CA MET A 248 -1.35 10.12 7.61
C MET A 248 -1.00 8.69 7.19
N SER A 249 -1.16 8.34 5.94
CA SER A 249 -0.88 7.00 5.41
C SER A 249 0.52 6.95 4.79
N GLY A 250 1.47 6.35 5.49
CA GLY A 250 2.84 6.16 5.02
C GLY A 250 3.56 7.48 4.74
N SER A 251 4.20 7.63 3.59
CA SER A 251 4.85 8.90 3.21
C SER A 251 3.86 10.05 2.99
N GLY A 252 2.56 9.77 3.00
CA GLY A 252 1.50 10.75 2.77
C GLY A 252 1.39 11.18 1.29
N PRO A 253 0.65 12.28 1.02
CA PRO A 253 0.02 13.16 1.98
C PRO A 253 -1.41 12.75 2.40
N THR A 254 -1.94 11.63 1.89
CA THR A 254 -3.28 11.17 2.24
C THR A 254 -3.43 10.98 3.75
N VAL A 255 -4.53 11.48 4.30
CA VAL A 255 -4.94 11.23 5.69
C VAL A 255 -6.11 10.26 5.67
N VAL A 256 -6.05 9.28 6.57
CA VAL A 256 -7.07 8.24 6.73
C VAL A 256 -7.66 8.29 8.13
N ALA A 257 -8.93 7.98 8.25
CA ALA A 257 -9.63 7.96 9.53
C ALA A 257 -10.41 6.66 9.69
N LEU A 258 -10.33 6.05 10.86
CA LEU A 258 -11.06 4.85 11.21
C LEU A 258 -12.47 5.21 11.67
N ALA A 259 -13.46 4.53 11.14
CA ALA A 259 -14.86 4.62 11.52
C ALA A 259 -15.33 3.30 12.16
N ARG A 260 -16.37 3.39 12.99
CA ARG A 260 -16.94 2.24 13.72
C ARG A 260 -17.71 1.29 12.81
N ASP A 261 -18.44 1.86 11.86
CA ASP A 261 -19.36 1.16 10.96
C ASP A 261 -19.59 2.01 9.69
N PRO A 262 -20.29 1.48 8.65
CA PRO A 262 -20.56 2.23 7.42
C PRO A 262 -21.28 3.56 7.65
N GLY A 263 -22.30 3.60 8.52
CA GLY A 263 -23.06 4.83 8.78
C GLY A 263 -22.22 5.91 9.45
N HIS A 264 -21.30 5.50 10.33
CA HIS A 264 -20.35 6.41 10.95
C HIS A 264 -19.33 6.93 9.92
N ALA A 265 -18.85 6.07 9.00
CA ALA A 265 -17.97 6.49 7.90
C ALA A 265 -18.64 7.53 6.99
N ASP A 266 -19.91 7.32 6.62
CA ASP A 266 -20.68 8.27 5.83
C ASP A 266 -20.87 9.62 6.54
N ALA A 267 -21.10 9.60 7.84
CA ALA A 267 -21.22 10.81 8.65
C ALA A 267 -19.92 11.62 8.68
N ILE A 268 -18.79 10.94 8.90
CA ILE A 268 -17.45 11.56 8.87
C ILE A 268 -17.15 12.13 7.47
N ALA A 269 -17.39 11.36 6.40
CA ALA A 269 -17.14 11.81 5.03
C ALA A 269 -17.97 13.04 4.67
N SER A 270 -19.24 13.09 5.14
CA SER A 270 -20.11 14.26 4.94
C SER A 270 -19.60 15.51 5.66
N ALA A 271 -18.91 15.34 6.78
CA ALA A 271 -18.34 16.44 7.57
C ALA A 271 -16.95 16.89 7.07
N VAL A 272 -16.26 16.06 6.27
CA VAL A 272 -14.91 16.34 5.75
C VAL A 272 -14.93 16.34 4.21
N PRO A 273 -15.21 17.48 3.58
CA PRO A 273 -15.35 17.57 2.12
C PRO A 273 -14.08 17.10 1.37
N GLY A 274 -14.28 16.37 0.27
CA GLY A 274 -13.21 15.82 -0.56
C GLY A 274 -12.71 14.45 -0.09
N SER A 275 -13.22 13.94 1.03
CA SER A 275 -12.97 12.56 1.46
C SER A 275 -13.96 11.58 0.83
N PHE A 276 -13.62 10.30 0.84
CA PHE A 276 -14.48 9.21 0.40
C PHE A 276 -14.41 8.04 1.39
N VAL A 277 -15.48 7.24 1.41
CA VAL A 277 -15.59 6.05 2.26
C VAL A 277 -15.00 4.84 1.51
N THR A 278 -14.32 3.97 2.25
CA THR A 278 -13.82 2.69 1.76
C THR A 278 -13.80 1.65 2.88
N THR A 279 -13.61 0.38 2.53
CA THR A 279 -13.41 -0.68 3.51
C THR A 279 -12.07 -1.37 3.26
N ALA A 280 -11.45 -1.85 4.35
CA ALA A 280 -10.42 -2.85 4.27
C ALA A 280 -11.10 -4.21 4.42
N PRO A 281 -10.89 -5.14 3.46
CA PRO A 281 -11.53 -6.46 3.51
C PRO A 281 -11.03 -7.25 4.73
N PRO A 282 -11.80 -8.24 5.22
CA PRO A 282 -11.32 -9.16 6.23
C PRO A 282 -10.10 -9.92 5.68
N SER A 283 -9.16 -10.28 6.57
CA SER A 283 -8.05 -11.14 6.19
C SER A 283 -8.58 -12.41 5.53
N ALA A 284 -8.02 -12.76 4.39
CA ALA A 284 -8.14 -14.12 3.89
C ALA A 284 -7.69 -15.10 4.99
N PRO A 285 -8.21 -16.35 5.05
CA PRO A 285 -7.75 -17.34 6.01
C PRO A 285 -6.22 -17.40 5.94
N PRO A 286 -5.53 -17.52 7.09
CA PRO A 286 -4.11 -17.23 7.20
C PRO A 286 -3.34 -17.97 6.12
N PRO A 287 -2.61 -17.26 5.24
CA PRO A 287 -1.62 -17.92 4.43
C PRO A 287 -0.61 -18.53 5.38
N ARG A 288 -0.13 -19.71 5.03
CA ARG A 288 0.97 -20.34 5.75
C ARG A 288 2.10 -19.32 5.88
N THR A 289 2.60 -19.11 7.09
CA THR A 289 3.74 -18.25 7.38
C THR A 289 4.85 -18.51 6.36
N ILE A 290 5.10 -17.55 5.48
CA ILE A 290 6.17 -17.65 4.50
C ILE A 290 7.23 -16.66 4.95
N ALA A 291 8.21 -17.15 5.73
CA ALA A 291 9.40 -16.40 6.01
C ALA A 291 10.21 -16.26 4.72
N VAL A 292 10.43 -15.04 4.26
CA VAL A 292 11.43 -14.78 3.21
C VAL A 292 12.80 -15.07 3.82
N PRO A 293 13.63 -15.96 3.24
CA PRO A 293 14.96 -16.23 3.79
C PRO A 293 15.77 -14.94 3.82
N SER A 294 16.25 -14.55 4.99
CA SER A 294 17.27 -13.53 5.17
C SER A 294 18.55 -14.03 4.51
N GLY A 295 18.87 -13.57 3.32
CA GLY A 295 20.12 -13.89 2.66
C GLY A 295 20.03 -14.00 1.13
N VAL A 296 19.89 -12.88 0.45
CA VAL A 296 20.51 -12.67 -0.86
C VAL A 296 20.97 -11.21 -0.90
N VAL A 297 22.26 -11.02 -0.65
CA VAL A 297 23.00 -9.79 -0.96
C VAL A 297 23.21 -9.73 -2.47
#